data_a62ad0d90e787a48dd7585253888583e
#
_entry.id   a62ad0d90e787a48dd7585253888583e
#
_cell.length_a   1.000
_cell.length_b   1.000
_cell.length_c   1.000
_cell.angle_alpha   90.00
_cell.angle_beta   90.00
_cell.angle_gamma   90.00
#
_symmetry.space_group_name_H-M   'P 1'
#
loop_
_entity.id
_entity.type
_entity.pdbx_description
1 polymer ?
#
loop_
_entity_poly.entity_id
_entity_poly.type
_entity_poly.pdbx_seq_one_letter_code
_entity_poly.pdbx_strand_id
1 'polypeptide(L)'
;MKYDVIVIGSGIGGLAFAAVAVSRLGKKVLILEKNTGVGGRLYSFERDGFTLDIGAHVISQSEKGPLGSILRTLGKEGDISWKHVRPMTSYDGEIFAFPKGLEGRISADEYSKLLSTIQEIVNMSDSASRELDDVDLRTYLIRKNIRDPLALACFNNIVMIYVCVPYHRASAGEFIRCFREESHSRASGYPVGGCGVISKALADGIVEKGGLIRTSSEVKEIIVEKGRAVGVRAEKAEYRAPVVVSNADGRRTFLDLLPQGILPEKECSRIRNMTYSYSMLIVRMALKHSVTDLNLITHIAGLDPERYEEDLLAGRFPEEIPLFMPVPSNFSPECAPDGHQLITAGAIIPYETPDMDRLEKIIVNTAEKILPELKGALLWRHVTTPEDLHAAVLENGAVIGLGQSADQVGKRRLGVETVVPGLYLCGAEAGGTGVGTELAINSSFELLAKLAEKDSSWEDAK
;
A
#
# COMPACT_ATOMS: atom_id res chain seq x y z
N MET A 1 -14.46 -30.00 -8.32
CA MET A 1 -13.03 -30.32 -8.11
C MET A 1 -12.69 -29.98 -6.64
N LYS A 2 -11.87 -30.77 -6.01
CA LYS A 2 -11.42 -30.52 -4.64
C LYS A 2 -10.08 -29.79 -4.69
N TYR A 3 -9.98 -28.62 -4.05
CA TYR A 3 -8.75 -27.85 -3.90
C TYR A 3 -8.18 -28.09 -2.50
N ASP A 4 -6.87 -27.87 -2.35
CA ASP A 4 -6.23 -27.87 -1.04
C ASP A 4 -6.41 -26.50 -0.37
N VAL A 5 -6.40 -25.43 -1.19
CA VAL A 5 -6.58 -24.04 -0.76
C VAL A 5 -7.48 -23.28 -1.72
N ILE A 6 -8.31 -22.41 -1.14
CA ILE A 6 -9.02 -21.35 -1.86
C ILE A 6 -8.53 -20.00 -1.32
N VAL A 7 -8.12 -19.12 -2.23
CA VAL A 7 -7.74 -17.73 -1.91
C VAL A 7 -8.84 -16.78 -2.43
N ILE A 8 -9.36 -15.93 -1.56
CA ILE A 8 -10.33 -14.90 -1.88
C ILE A 8 -9.58 -13.60 -2.19
N GLY A 9 -9.63 -13.17 -3.44
CA GLY A 9 -8.94 -11.97 -3.94
C GLY A 9 -7.52 -12.23 -4.45
N SER A 10 -7.19 -11.60 -5.57
CA SER A 10 -5.90 -11.67 -6.24
C SER A 10 -5.01 -10.44 -5.98
N GLY A 11 -5.18 -9.77 -4.83
CA GLY A 11 -4.23 -8.76 -4.38
C GLY A 11 -2.84 -9.36 -4.11
N ILE A 12 -1.83 -8.51 -3.93
CA ILE A 12 -0.43 -8.96 -3.83
C ILE A 12 -0.20 -9.96 -2.70
N GLY A 13 -0.87 -9.85 -1.56
CA GLY A 13 -0.78 -10.82 -0.47
C GLY A 13 -1.33 -12.20 -0.89
N GLY A 14 -2.52 -12.25 -1.52
CA GLY A 14 -3.12 -13.50 -2.00
C GLY A 14 -2.28 -14.17 -3.08
N LEU A 15 -1.72 -13.39 -4.01
CA LEU A 15 -0.80 -13.89 -5.03
C LEU A 15 0.50 -14.41 -4.40
N ALA A 16 1.07 -13.71 -3.42
CA ALA A 16 2.28 -14.14 -2.73
C ALA A 16 2.08 -15.45 -1.97
N PHE A 17 0.97 -15.57 -1.23
CA PHE A 17 0.61 -16.82 -0.55
C PHE A 17 0.46 -17.97 -1.55
N ALA A 18 -0.31 -17.76 -2.63
CA ALA A 18 -0.54 -18.76 -3.65
C ALA A 18 0.76 -19.19 -4.35
N ALA A 19 1.65 -18.24 -4.64
CA ALA A 19 2.95 -18.50 -5.26
C ALA A 19 3.77 -19.54 -4.48
N VAL A 20 3.89 -19.36 -3.16
CA VAL A 20 4.61 -20.32 -2.30
C VAL A 20 3.86 -21.64 -2.22
N ALA A 21 2.55 -21.60 -2.04
CA ALA A 21 1.71 -22.80 -1.91
C ALA A 21 1.78 -23.70 -3.14
N VAL A 22 1.77 -23.14 -4.36
CA VAL A 22 1.89 -23.96 -5.59
C VAL A 22 3.31 -24.39 -5.86
N SER A 23 4.31 -23.50 -5.67
CA SER A 23 5.69 -23.74 -6.12
C SER A 23 6.49 -24.62 -5.18
N ARG A 24 6.39 -24.38 -3.86
CA ARG A 24 7.17 -25.11 -2.86
C ARG A 24 6.44 -26.34 -2.32
N LEU A 25 5.11 -26.24 -2.20
CA LEU A 25 4.29 -27.24 -1.53
C LEU A 25 3.43 -28.09 -2.48
N GLY A 26 3.42 -27.79 -3.77
CA GLY A 26 2.61 -28.52 -4.76
C GLY A 26 1.10 -28.51 -4.47
N LYS A 27 0.60 -27.53 -3.70
CA LYS A 27 -0.84 -27.46 -3.33
C LYS A 27 -1.70 -27.09 -4.53
N LYS A 28 -2.89 -27.68 -4.61
CA LYS A 28 -3.91 -27.30 -5.59
C LYS A 28 -4.62 -26.04 -5.11
N VAL A 29 -4.21 -24.88 -5.64
CA VAL A 29 -4.71 -23.56 -5.24
C VAL A 29 -5.71 -23.05 -6.27
N LEU A 30 -6.85 -22.53 -5.79
CA LEU A 30 -7.81 -21.74 -6.55
C LEU A 30 -7.84 -20.31 -6.00
N ILE A 31 -7.58 -19.32 -6.85
CA ILE A 31 -7.80 -17.91 -6.54
C ILE A 31 -9.09 -17.45 -7.20
N LEU A 32 -9.96 -16.76 -6.44
CA LEU A 32 -11.21 -16.17 -6.92
C LEU A 32 -11.12 -14.65 -6.81
N GLU A 33 -11.18 -13.96 -7.94
CA GLU A 33 -11.07 -12.51 -8.06
C GLU A 33 -12.39 -11.91 -8.58
N LYS A 34 -12.89 -10.87 -7.91
CA LYS A 34 -14.14 -10.19 -8.30
C LYS A 34 -14.02 -9.42 -9.61
N ASN A 35 -12.86 -8.76 -9.82
CA ASN A 35 -12.59 -7.93 -10.99
C ASN A 35 -12.21 -8.77 -12.22
N THR A 36 -12.19 -8.14 -13.38
CA THR A 36 -11.74 -8.74 -14.64
C THR A 36 -10.22 -8.92 -14.72
N GLY A 37 -9.46 -8.10 -13.97
CA GLY A 37 -8.00 -8.15 -13.88
C GLY A 37 -7.53 -8.59 -12.49
N VAL A 38 -6.27 -9.06 -12.42
CA VAL A 38 -5.60 -9.45 -11.18
C VAL A 38 -4.77 -8.30 -10.60
N GLY A 39 -4.45 -8.36 -9.30
CA GLY A 39 -3.46 -7.48 -8.67
C GLY A 39 -4.03 -6.47 -7.68
N GLY A 40 -5.33 -6.27 -7.67
CA GLY A 40 -5.96 -5.29 -6.77
C GLY A 40 -5.35 -3.89 -6.97
N ARG A 41 -4.67 -3.35 -5.95
CA ARG A 41 -4.01 -2.03 -6.02
C ARG A 41 -2.81 -1.98 -6.98
N LEU A 42 -2.22 -3.11 -7.36
CA LEU A 42 -1.15 -3.21 -8.38
C LEU A 42 -1.72 -3.53 -9.77
N TYR A 43 -2.79 -2.86 -10.17
CA TYR A 43 -3.38 -2.96 -11.49
C TYR A 43 -3.02 -1.74 -12.33
N SER A 44 -2.72 -1.95 -13.61
CA SER A 44 -2.50 -0.88 -14.58
C SER A 44 -3.48 -1.04 -15.75
N PHE A 45 -3.81 0.07 -16.39
CA PHE A 45 -4.67 0.10 -17.58
C PHE A 45 -4.10 1.09 -18.59
N GLU A 46 -4.54 0.96 -19.84
CA GLU A 46 -4.08 1.83 -20.93
C GLU A 46 -5.12 2.87 -21.31
N ARG A 47 -4.62 4.06 -21.65
CA ARG A 47 -5.43 5.14 -22.27
C ARG A 47 -4.58 5.95 -23.23
N ASP A 48 -4.99 6.02 -24.50
CA ASP A 48 -4.36 6.82 -25.55
C ASP A 48 -2.84 6.57 -25.68
N GLY A 49 -2.39 5.32 -25.49
CA GLY A 49 -0.99 4.91 -25.56
C GLY A 49 -0.19 5.18 -24.25
N PHE A 50 -0.85 5.66 -23.18
CA PHE A 50 -0.25 5.79 -21.86
C PHE A 50 -0.64 4.63 -20.96
N THR A 51 0.31 4.11 -20.19
CA THR A 51 0.07 3.13 -19.14
C THR A 51 -0.14 3.83 -17.80
N LEU A 52 -1.31 3.63 -17.21
CA LEU A 52 -1.77 4.27 -15.99
C LEU A 52 -1.93 3.23 -14.87
N ASP A 53 -1.25 3.44 -13.76
CA ASP A 53 -1.50 2.63 -12.55
C ASP A 53 -2.78 3.09 -11.85
N ILE A 54 -3.52 2.17 -11.22
CA ILE A 54 -4.72 2.51 -10.47
C ILE A 54 -4.42 3.42 -9.27
N GLY A 55 -3.24 3.27 -8.66
CA GLY A 55 -2.73 4.11 -7.58
C GLY A 55 -1.57 4.99 -8.04
N ALA A 56 -1.05 5.81 -7.14
CA ALA A 56 0.24 6.46 -7.28
C ALA A 56 1.27 5.58 -6.57
N HIS A 57 2.21 4.97 -7.31
CA HIS A 57 3.06 3.92 -6.78
C HIS A 57 4.54 4.20 -6.89
N VAL A 58 5.23 3.76 -5.86
CA VAL A 58 6.64 3.36 -5.83
C VAL A 58 6.69 2.11 -4.94
N ILE A 59 7.39 1.09 -5.38
CA ILE A 59 7.53 -0.16 -4.63
C ILE A 59 8.75 -0.05 -3.71
N SER A 60 8.50 -0.10 -2.42
CA SER A 60 9.55 -0.15 -1.40
C SER A 60 10.35 -1.44 -1.57
N GLN A 61 11.66 -1.40 -1.34
CA GLN A 61 12.58 -2.54 -1.44
C GLN A 61 12.61 -3.31 -2.79
N SER A 62 11.63 -3.13 -3.68
CA SER A 62 11.58 -3.72 -5.04
C SER A 62 12.04 -5.19 -5.10
N GLU A 63 13.08 -5.49 -5.92
CA GLU A 63 13.65 -6.83 -6.09
C GLU A 63 14.45 -7.34 -4.87
N LYS A 64 14.84 -6.45 -3.95
CA LYS A 64 15.60 -6.82 -2.75
C LYS A 64 14.70 -7.21 -1.58
N GLY A 65 13.44 -6.80 -1.61
CA GLY A 65 12.48 -7.05 -0.56
C GLY A 65 11.72 -8.38 -0.69
N PRO A 66 10.64 -8.51 0.08
CA PRO A 66 9.74 -9.67 0.05
C PRO A 66 9.21 -9.99 -1.35
N LEU A 67 8.90 -8.98 -2.15
CA LEU A 67 8.44 -9.15 -3.53
C LEU A 67 9.47 -9.89 -4.39
N GLY A 68 10.74 -9.49 -4.33
CA GLY A 68 11.81 -10.18 -5.06
C GLY A 68 11.96 -11.64 -4.63
N SER A 69 11.72 -11.96 -3.36
CA SER A 69 11.71 -13.34 -2.86
C SER A 69 10.59 -14.17 -3.51
N ILE A 70 9.38 -13.61 -3.63
CA ILE A 70 8.25 -14.29 -4.28
C ILE A 70 8.51 -14.48 -5.78
N LEU A 71 9.02 -13.45 -6.47
CA LEU A 71 9.38 -13.56 -7.89
C LEU A 71 10.41 -14.68 -8.12
N ARG A 72 11.46 -14.77 -7.31
CA ARG A 72 12.43 -15.89 -7.35
C ARG A 72 11.79 -17.26 -7.11
N THR A 73 10.83 -17.34 -6.18
CA THR A 73 10.10 -18.59 -5.90
C THR A 73 9.34 -19.09 -7.13
N LEU A 74 8.86 -18.18 -7.98
CA LEU A 74 8.19 -18.51 -9.25
C LEU A 74 9.14 -18.65 -10.44
N GLY A 75 10.41 -18.23 -10.32
CA GLY A 75 11.35 -18.11 -11.44
C GLY A 75 11.02 -16.94 -12.37
N LYS A 76 10.45 -15.86 -11.81
CA LYS A 76 9.97 -14.67 -12.51
C LYS A 76 10.78 -13.40 -12.19
N GLU A 77 11.91 -13.53 -11.48
CA GLU A 77 12.75 -12.38 -11.12
C GLU A 77 13.33 -11.64 -12.33
N GLY A 78 13.54 -12.36 -13.46
CA GLY A 78 14.01 -11.79 -14.71
C GLY A 78 12.94 -11.10 -15.56
N ASP A 79 11.67 -11.29 -15.24
CA ASP A 79 10.54 -10.75 -16.02
C ASP A 79 10.29 -9.27 -15.73
N ILE A 80 10.88 -8.72 -14.66
CA ILE A 80 10.69 -7.34 -14.22
C ILE A 80 12.01 -6.61 -14.14
N SER A 81 12.14 -5.53 -14.89
CA SER A 81 13.23 -4.56 -14.78
C SER A 81 12.82 -3.41 -13.86
N TRP A 82 13.75 -2.92 -13.04
CA TRP A 82 13.49 -1.90 -12.05
C TRP A 82 14.25 -0.60 -12.31
N LYS A 83 13.61 0.53 -12.04
CA LYS A 83 14.24 1.85 -11.98
C LYS A 83 14.11 2.40 -10.57
N HIS A 84 15.26 2.65 -9.94
CA HIS A 84 15.27 3.12 -8.55
C HIS A 84 14.88 4.59 -8.43
N VAL A 85 14.21 4.87 -7.32
CA VAL A 85 13.68 6.18 -6.99
C VAL A 85 14.77 7.09 -6.44
N ARG A 86 14.67 8.38 -6.78
CA ARG A 86 15.38 9.49 -6.13
C ARG A 86 14.35 10.50 -5.66
N PRO A 87 13.80 10.34 -4.44
CA PRO A 87 12.76 11.21 -3.96
C PRO A 87 13.31 12.61 -3.71
N MET A 88 12.59 13.60 -4.23
CA MET A 88 12.86 15.02 -3.98
C MET A 88 11.67 15.64 -3.28
N THR A 89 11.91 16.52 -2.32
CA THR A 89 10.88 17.23 -1.57
C THR A 89 10.77 18.64 -2.08
N SER A 90 9.57 19.09 -2.40
CA SER A 90 9.24 20.48 -2.76
C SER A 90 8.63 21.19 -1.55
N TYR A 91 9.13 22.35 -1.23
CA TYR A 91 8.59 23.25 -0.21
C TYR A 91 9.01 24.69 -0.51
N ASP A 92 8.07 25.64 -0.43
CA ASP A 92 8.29 27.08 -0.60
C ASP A 92 9.07 27.43 -1.90
N GLY A 93 8.66 26.80 -3.02
CA GLY A 93 9.25 27.04 -4.34
C GLY A 93 10.62 26.38 -4.56
N GLU A 94 11.16 25.67 -3.59
CA GLU A 94 12.44 24.98 -3.71
C GLU A 94 12.27 23.46 -3.71
N ILE A 95 13.19 22.76 -4.39
CA ILE A 95 13.22 21.28 -4.46
C ILE A 95 14.55 20.80 -3.87
N PHE A 96 14.47 19.90 -2.88
CA PHE A 96 15.64 19.39 -2.17
C PHE A 96 15.48 17.91 -1.78
N ALA A 97 16.59 17.26 -1.44
CA ALA A 97 16.60 15.89 -0.93
C ALA A 97 16.61 15.87 0.61
N PHE A 98 15.66 15.14 1.22
CA PHE A 98 15.65 14.91 2.67
C PHE A 98 16.72 13.85 3.05
N PRO A 99 17.42 13.97 4.20
CA PRO A 99 17.40 15.08 5.15
C PRO A 99 18.40 16.22 4.80
N LYS A 100 19.32 16.00 3.84
CA LYS A 100 20.42 16.92 3.52
C LYS A 100 19.92 18.32 3.17
N GLY A 101 18.81 18.41 2.47
CA GLY A 101 18.25 19.69 2.06
C GLY A 101 17.72 20.56 3.20
N LEU A 102 17.64 20.04 4.43
CA LEU A 102 17.26 20.84 5.61
C LEU A 102 18.46 21.59 6.23
N GLU A 103 19.68 21.26 5.82
CA GLU A 103 20.89 21.99 6.25
C GLU A 103 20.79 23.46 5.81
N GLY A 104 20.87 24.37 6.78
CA GLY A 104 20.72 25.81 6.56
C GLY A 104 19.29 26.33 6.45
N ARG A 105 18.26 25.44 6.34
CA ARG A 105 16.84 25.81 6.38
C ARG A 105 16.26 25.77 7.79
N ILE A 106 16.84 24.95 8.65
CA ILE A 106 16.53 24.88 10.07
C ILE A 106 17.78 25.23 10.88
N SER A 107 17.65 25.46 12.19
CA SER A 107 18.82 25.77 13.01
C SER A 107 19.82 24.61 13.03
N ALA A 108 21.12 24.91 13.21
CA ALA A 108 22.16 23.89 13.26
C ALA A 108 21.93 22.86 14.40
N ASP A 109 21.36 23.32 15.53
CA ASP A 109 21.00 22.46 16.66
C ASP A 109 19.86 21.49 16.29
N GLU A 110 18.78 21.98 15.67
CA GLU A 110 17.67 21.14 15.19
C GLU A 110 18.15 20.17 14.11
N TYR A 111 19.01 20.60 13.18
CA TYR A 111 19.57 19.72 12.15
C TYR A 111 20.45 18.61 12.77
N SER A 112 21.25 18.91 13.76
CA SER A 112 22.04 17.91 14.48
C SER A 112 21.15 16.86 15.20
N LYS A 113 20.08 17.31 15.87
CA LYS A 113 19.09 16.42 16.51
C LYS A 113 18.38 15.56 15.49
N LEU A 114 17.97 16.12 14.35
CA LEU A 114 17.37 15.41 13.25
C LEU A 114 18.25 14.25 12.77
N LEU A 115 19.53 14.53 12.45
CA LEU A 115 20.46 13.52 11.99
C LEU A 115 20.69 12.42 13.03
N SER A 116 20.85 12.80 14.31
CA SER A 116 20.97 11.84 15.42
C SER A 116 19.74 10.95 15.56
N THR A 117 18.55 11.53 15.42
CA THR A 117 17.28 10.78 15.49
C THR A 117 17.14 9.83 14.31
N ILE A 118 17.47 10.24 13.10
CA ILE A 118 17.49 9.37 11.91
C ILE A 118 18.46 8.21 12.12
N GLN A 119 19.68 8.49 12.62
CA GLN A 119 20.67 7.45 12.92
C GLN A 119 20.16 6.43 13.96
N GLU A 120 19.46 6.90 15.00
CA GLU A 120 18.83 6.03 15.99
C GLU A 120 17.76 5.15 15.36
N ILE A 121 16.86 5.73 14.57
CA ILE A 121 15.78 5.01 13.86
C ILE A 121 16.35 3.91 12.98
N VAL A 122 17.36 4.21 12.17
CA VAL A 122 17.97 3.26 11.23
C VAL A 122 18.66 2.08 11.95
N ASN A 123 19.21 2.32 13.16
CA ASN A 123 19.90 1.28 13.93
C ASN A 123 19.01 0.61 15.00
N MET A 124 17.77 1.01 15.14
CA MET A 124 16.87 0.46 16.16
C MET A 124 16.56 -1.00 15.89
N SER A 125 16.64 -1.84 16.93
CA SER A 125 16.27 -3.26 16.84
C SER A 125 14.76 -3.44 16.62
N ASP A 126 14.35 -4.58 16.10
CA ASP A 126 12.93 -4.89 15.91
C ASP A 126 12.18 -4.92 17.26
N SER A 127 12.79 -5.50 18.30
CA SER A 127 12.19 -5.52 19.64
C SER A 127 11.98 -4.13 20.22
N ALA A 128 12.97 -3.22 20.10
CA ALA A 128 12.85 -1.84 20.57
C ALA A 128 11.80 -1.06 19.80
N SER A 129 11.70 -1.26 18.49
CA SER A 129 10.66 -0.61 17.69
C SER A 129 9.24 -1.06 18.07
N ARG A 130 9.06 -2.34 18.46
CA ARG A 130 7.77 -2.87 18.92
C ARG A 130 7.30 -2.25 20.25
N GLU A 131 8.23 -1.83 21.12
CA GLU A 131 7.91 -1.09 22.35
C GLU A 131 7.31 0.30 22.07
N LEU A 132 7.44 0.80 20.84
CA LEU A 132 6.92 2.07 20.36
C LEU A 132 5.62 1.94 19.55
N ASP A 133 5.05 0.74 19.47
CA ASP A 133 3.80 0.51 18.71
C ASP A 133 2.63 1.36 19.24
N ASP A 134 2.58 1.60 20.56
CA ASP A 134 1.52 2.36 21.23
C ASP A 134 1.79 3.88 21.29
N VAL A 135 2.89 4.34 20.71
CA VAL A 135 3.30 5.75 20.69
C VAL A 135 3.09 6.28 19.27
N ASP A 136 2.42 7.42 19.13
CA ASP A 136 2.34 8.09 17.84
C ASP A 136 3.69 8.72 17.44
N LEU A 137 3.93 8.87 16.13
CA LEU A 137 5.20 9.35 15.62
C LEU A 137 5.51 10.78 16.06
N ARG A 138 4.50 11.67 16.13
CA ARG A 138 4.70 13.05 16.61
C ARG A 138 5.23 13.06 18.05
N THR A 139 4.59 12.28 18.93
CA THR A 139 5.02 12.15 20.33
C THR A 139 6.46 11.61 20.43
N TYR A 140 6.80 10.61 19.61
CA TYR A 140 8.17 10.09 19.55
C TYR A 140 9.18 11.18 19.14
N LEU A 141 8.92 11.92 18.05
CA LEU A 141 9.79 12.98 17.56
C LEU A 141 9.95 14.11 18.60
N ILE A 142 8.87 14.50 19.25
CA ILE A 142 8.90 15.50 20.33
C ILE A 142 9.75 15.02 21.52
N ARG A 143 9.70 13.75 21.91
CA ARG A 143 10.58 13.16 22.94
C ARG A 143 12.05 13.18 22.53
N LYS A 144 12.34 13.14 21.21
CA LYS A 144 13.69 13.31 20.64
C LYS A 144 14.12 14.77 20.50
N ASN A 145 13.31 15.70 21.02
CA ASN A 145 13.52 17.15 20.95
C ASN A 145 13.54 17.72 19.51
N ILE A 146 12.91 17.05 18.55
CA ILE A 146 12.61 17.63 17.24
C ILE A 146 11.43 18.59 17.43
N ARG A 147 11.66 19.87 17.18
CA ARG A 147 10.67 20.96 17.39
C ARG A 147 10.45 21.80 16.14
N ASP A 148 11.40 21.80 15.23
CA ASP A 148 11.31 22.60 14.02
C ASP A 148 10.10 22.17 13.17
N PRO A 149 9.20 23.10 12.78
CA PRO A 149 7.98 22.75 12.05
C PRO A 149 8.25 22.13 10.69
N LEU A 150 9.31 22.54 9.96
CA LEU A 150 9.65 21.97 8.67
C LEU A 150 10.18 20.53 8.81
N ALA A 151 11.01 20.29 9.84
CA ALA A 151 11.46 18.93 10.14
C ALA A 151 10.30 17.99 10.47
N LEU A 152 9.35 18.45 11.29
CA LEU A 152 8.13 17.68 11.62
C LEU A 152 7.24 17.46 10.39
N ALA A 153 7.07 18.48 9.54
CA ALA A 153 6.31 18.34 8.28
C ALA A 153 6.96 17.35 7.31
N CYS A 154 8.31 17.31 7.25
CA CYS A 154 9.02 16.27 6.46
C CYS A 154 8.72 14.86 6.98
N PHE A 155 8.75 14.62 8.29
CA PHE A 155 8.39 13.31 8.85
C PHE A 155 6.92 12.97 8.60
N ASN A 156 6.01 13.94 8.72
CA ASN A 156 4.60 13.72 8.39
C ASN A 156 4.45 13.35 6.90
N ASN A 157 5.15 14.02 6.00
CA ASN A 157 5.11 13.70 4.58
C ASN A 157 5.58 12.26 4.31
N ILE A 158 6.67 11.83 4.94
CA ILE A 158 7.20 10.47 4.79
C ILE A 158 6.23 9.42 5.38
N VAL A 159 5.69 9.63 6.57
CA VAL A 159 4.77 8.66 7.18
C VAL A 159 3.44 8.58 6.42
N MET A 160 2.97 9.68 5.85
CA MET A 160 1.81 9.67 4.95
C MET A 160 2.05 8.81 3.71
N ILE A 161 3.26 8.81 3.15
CA ILE A 161 3.62 7.95 2.01
C ILE A 161 3.73 6.48 2.45
N TYR A 162 4.28 6.19 3.64
CA TYR A 162 4.53 4.82 4.08
C TYR A 162 3.29 4.11 4.59
N VAL A 163 2.47 4.78 5.40
CA VAL A 163 1.36 4.13 6.11
C VAL A 163 0.00 4.83 5.89
N CYS A 164 -0.03 5.94 5.16
CA CYS A 164 -1.23 6.73 4.86
C CYS A 164 -2.08 7.07 6.10
N VAL A 165 -1.39 7.37 7.20
CA VAL A 165 -1.96 7.84 8.46
C VAL A 165 -1.08 9.00 8.94
N PRO A 166 -1.65 10.15 9.35
CA PRO A 166 -0.87 11.31 9.76
C PRO A 166 -0.03 11.03 11.02
N TYR A 167 1.10 11.72 11.15
CA TYR A 167 2.14 11.44 12.15
C TYR A 167 1.67 11.49 13.60
N HIS A 168 0.62 12.27 13.91
CA HIS A 168 0.02 12.36 15.25
C HIS A 168 -0.91 11.18 15.58
N ARG A 169 -1.14 10.26 14.63
CA ARG A 169 -1.91 9.03 14.81
C ARG A 169 -1.10 7.78 14.45
N ALA A 170 -0.21 7.89 13.47
CA ALA A 170 0.59 6.77 12.98
C ALA A 170 1.48 6.21 14.09
N SER A 171 1.58 4.87 14.19
CA SER A 171 2.49 4.21 15.12
C SER A 171 3.94 4.55 14.82
N ALA A 172 4.67 5.04 15.84
CA ALA A 172 6.10 5.26 15.72
C ALA A 172 6.85 3.95 15.47
N GLY A 173 6.43 2.86 16.11
CA GLY A 173 7.03 1.54 15.90
C GLY A 173 6.92 1.07 14.45
N GLU A 174 5.73 1.18 13.83
CA GLU A 174 5.53 0.82 12.42
C GLU A 174 6.35 1.73 11.48
N PHE A 175 6.30 3.05 11.72
CA PHE A 175 7.10 3.99 10.94
C PHE A 175 8.59 3.67 11.01
N ILE A 176 9.12 3.40 12.19
CA ILE A 176 10.54 3.10 12.42
C ILE A 176 10.93 1.82 11.64
N ARG A 177 10.12 0.77 11.68
CA ARG A 177 10.36 -0.46 10.92
C ARG A 177 10.39 -0.19 9.41
N CYS A 178 9.39 0.53 8.89
CA CYS A 178 9.32 0.91 7.47
C CYS A 178 10.55 1.74 7.05
N PHE A 179 10.87 2.78 7.82
CA PHE A 179 11.98 3.69 7.51
C PHE A 179 13.34 3.00 7.58
N ARG A 180 13.54 2.11 8.56
CA ARG A 180 14.74 1.30 8.71
C ARG A 180 14.94 0.36 7.51
N GLU A 181 13.92 -0.44 7.17
CA GLU A 181 13.96 -1.38 6.05
C GLU A 181 14.26 -0.66 4.73
N GLU A 182 13.60 0.47 4.50
CA GLU A 182 13.82 1.30 3.33
C GLU A 182 15.25 1.85 3.27
N SER A 183 15.76 2.35 4.41
CA SER A 183 17.12 2.88 4.53
C SER A 183 18.19 1.82 4.31
N HIS A 184 17.95 0.58 4.71
CA HIS A 184 18.87 -0.54 4.53
C HIS A 184 18.82 -1.08 3.10
N SER A 185 17.65 -1.25 2.53
CA SER A 185 17.49 -1.81 1.17
C SER A 185 18.03 -0.88 0.09
N ARG A 186 17.75 0.43 0.23
CA ARG A 186 18.03 1.49 -0.77
C ARG A 186 17.57 1.09 -2.17
N ALA A 187 16.45 0.42 -2.24
CA ALA A 187 15.96 -0.23 -3.44
C ALA A 187 14.52 0.14 -3.80
N SER A 188 13.97 1.22 -3.21
CA SER A 188 12.70 1.74 -3.70
C SER A 188 12.75 1.97 -5.19
N GLY A 189 11.77 1.47 -5.92
CA GLY A 189 11.80 1.50 -7.36
C GLY A 189 10.41 1.43 -8.00
N TYR A 190 10.43 1.60 -9.30
CA TYR A 190 9.26 1.46 -10.16
C TYR A 190 9.54 0.39 -11.23
N PRO A 191 8.62 -0.53 -11.50
CA PRO A 191 8.80 -1.55 -12.51
C PRO A 191 8.63 -0.97 -13.92
N VAL A 192 9.50 -1.37 -14.84
CA VAL A 192 9.38 -1.00 -16.26
C VAL A 192 8.10 -1.63 -16.83
N GLY A 193 7.24 -0.82 -17.47
CA GLY A 193 5.93 -1.23 -17.99
C GLY A 193 4.75 -0.98 -17.05
N GLY A 194 4.95 -0.29 -15.91
CA GLY A 194 3.90 0.00 -14.92
C GLY A 194 3.72 -1.11 -13.88
N CYS A 195 3.01 -0.80 -12.78
CA CYS A 195 2.87 -1.73 -11.65
C CYS A 195 2.12 -3.01 -11.97
N GLY A 196 1.27 -3.00 -13.00
CA GLY A 196 0.53 -4.18 -13.47
C GLY A 196 1.42 -5.34 -13.92
N VAL A 197 2.66 -5.09 -14.35
CA VAL A 197 3.60 -6.17 -14.74
C VAL A 197 3.93 -7.09 -13.56
N ILE A 198 3.94 -6.56 -12.34
CA ILE A 198 4.16 -7.35 -11.11
C ILE A 198 3.05 -8.38 -10.94
N SER A 199 1.81 -7.92 -10.96
CA SER A 199 0.64 -8.77 -10.77
C SER A 199 0.53 -9.82 -11.88
N LYS A 200 0.84 -9.42 -13.12
CA LYS A 200 0.87 -10.32 -14.27
C LYS A 200 1.93 -11.40 -14.09
N ALA A 201 3.17 -11.04 -13.79
CA ALA A 201 4.27 -11.98 -13.60
C ALA A 201 3.96 -13.03 -12.50
N LEU A 202 3.37 -12.57 -11.38
CA LEU A 202 2.96 -13.46 -10.30
C LEU A 202 1.82 -14.39 -10.74
N ALA A 203 0.79 -13.86 -11.40
CA ALA A 203 -0.34 -14.65 -11.87
C ALA A 203 0.10 -15.71 -12.90
N ASP A 204 0.90 -15.31 -13.88
CA ASP A 204 1.45 -16.20 -14.89
C ASP A 204 2.29 -17.32 -14.25
N GLY A 205 3.20 -16.97 -13.33
CA GLY A 205 4.01 -17.94 -12.60
C GLY A 205 3.18 -18.92 -11.78
N ILE A 206 2.13 -18.47 -11.10
CA ILE A 206 1.19 -19.33 -10.35
C ILE A 206 0.50 -20.32 -11.29
N VAL A 207 0.01 -19.85 -12.44
CA VAL A 207 -0.68 -20.70 -13.43
C VAL A 207 0.29 -21.72 -14.05
N GLU A 208 1.50 -21.32 -14.40
CA GLU A 208 2.57 -22.23 -14.91
C GLU A 208 2.90 -23.33 -13.90
N LYS A 209 2.77 -23.07 -12.61
CA LYS A 209 2.97 -24.06 -11.51
C LYS A 209 1.71 -24.85 -11.18
N GLY A 210 0.62 -24.72 -11.96
CA GLY A 210 -0.60 -25.50 -11.82
C GLY A 210 -1.67 -24.89 -10.89
N GLY A 211 -1.48 -23.67 -10.43
CA GLY A 211 -2.53 -22.88 -9.75
C GLY A 211 -3.62 -22.45 -10.73
N LEU A 212 -4.80 -22.17 -10.21
CA LEU A 212 -5.93 -21.70 -11.00
C LEU A 212 -6.42 -20.35 -10.51
N ILE A 213 -6.53 -19.38 -11.41
CA ILE A 213 -7.07 -18.05 -11.12
C ILE A 213 -8.36 -17.88 -11.93
N ARG A 214 -9.43 -17.46 -11.26
CA ARG A 214 -10.71 -17.13 -11.88
C ARG A 214 -11.06 -15.70 -11.56
N THR A 215 -10.98 -14.85 -12.56
CA THR A 215 -11.46 -13.46 -12.53
C THR A 215 -12.98 -13.42 -12.75
N SER A 216 -13.61 -12.26 -12.53
CA SER A 216 -15.07 -12.08 -12.59
C SER A 216 -15.82 -13.16 -11.80
N SER A 217 -15.29 -13.49 -10.61
CA SER A 217 -15.73 -14.58 -9.76
C SER A 217 -15.78 -14.11 -8.30
N GLU A 218 -16.67 -13.18 -8.02
CA GLU A 218 -16.85 -12.63 -6.68
C GLU A 218 -17.32 -13.68 -5.69
N VAL A 219 -16.60 -13.81 -4.57
CA VAL A 219 -17.02 -14.62 -3.42
C VAL A 219 -18.11 -13.85 -2.66
N LYS A 220 -19.23 -14.52 -2.42
CA LYS A 220 -20.40 -13.97 -1.71
C LYS A 220 -20.54 -14.51 -0.30
N GLU A 221 -19.96 -15.70 -0.01
CA GLU A 221 -20.09 -16.35 1.29
C GLU A 221 -18.92 -17.30 1.54
N ILE A 222 -18.44 -17.35 2.77
CA ILE A 222 -17.54 -18.38 3.29
C ILE A 222 -18.42 -19.48 3.90
N ILE A 223 -18.30 -20.70 3.37
CA ILE A 223 -19.11 -21.84 3.82
C ILE A 223 -18.51 -22.37 5.13
N VAL A 224 -19.31 -22.33 6.19
CA VAL A 224 -18.93 -22.83 7.52
C VAL A 224 -19.80 -24.05 7.87
N GLU A 225 -19.15 -25.18 8.15
CA GLU A 225 -19.81 -26.41 8.61
C GLU A 225 -19.19 -26.85 9.94
N LYS A 226 -20.04 -27.12 10.92
CA LYS A 226 -19.62 -27.52 12.29
C LYS A 226 -18.58 -26.57 12.89
N GLY A 227 -18.73 -25.24 12.66
CA GLY A 227 -17.83 -24.20 13.17
C GLY A 227 -16.49 -24.08 12.43
N ARG A 228 -16.31 -24.73 11.28
CA ARG A 228 -15.09 -24.68 10.47
C ARG A 228 -15.38 -24.17 9.06
N ALA A 229 -14.53 -23.31 8.54
CA ALA A 229 -14.58 -22.94 7.12
C ALA A 229 -14.15 -24.14 6.26
N VAL A 230 -14.96 -24.47 5.25
CA VAL A 230 -14.77 -25.65 4.38
C VAL A 230 -14.83 -25.31 2.90
N GLY A 231 -14.96 -24.04 2.56
CA GLY A 231 -15.03 -23.55 1.19
C GLY A 231 -15.68 -22.19 1.06
N VAL A 232 -16.02 -21.82 -0.16
CA VAL A 232 -16.68 -20.56 -0.47
C VAL A 232 -17.79 -20.74 -1.50
N ARG A 233 -18.77 -19.83 -1.49
CA ARG A 233 -19.78 -19.69 -2.53
C ARG A 233 -19.48 -18.44 -3.33
N ALA A 234 -19.25 -18.59 -4.63
CA ALA A 234 -19.20 -17.51 -5.60
C ALA A 234 -20.54 -17.45 -6.36
N GLU A 235 -20.75 -16.42 -7.19
CA GLU A 235 -22.04 -16.22 -7.88
C GLU A 235 -22.58 -17.45 -8.63
N LYS A 236 -21.69 -18.24 -9.22
CA LYS A 236 -22.05 -19.33 -10.14
C LYS A 236 -21.76 -20.74 -9.62
N ALA A 237 -21.02 -20.89 -8.52
CA ALA A 237 -20.58 -22.19 -8.03
C ALA A 237 -20.12 -22.17 -6.58
N GLU A 238 -20.14 -23.35 -5.95
CA GLU A 238 -19.47 -23.62 -4.68
C GLU A 238 -18.13 -24.28 -4.92
N TYR A 239 -17.14 -23.87 -4.13
CA TYR A 239 -15.79 -24.44 -4.13
C TYR A 239 -15.44 -24.91 -2.72
N ARG A 240 -14.81 -26.08 -2.62
CA ARG A 240 -14.49 -26.72 -1.34
C ARG A 240 -12.98 -26.88 -1.17
N ALA A 241 -12.49 -26.48 0.00
CA ALA A 241 -11.11 -26.68 0.43
C ALA A 241 -11.01 -26.69 1.97
N PRO A 242 -10.06 -27.41 2.56
CA PRO A 242 -9.83 -27.41 4.00
C PRO A 242 -9.21 -26.10 4.51
N VAL A 243 -8.59 -25.31 3.62
CA VAL A 243 -7.95 -24.02 3.91
C VAL A 243 -8.57 -22.95 3.01
N VAL A 244 -9.14 -21.93 3.63
CA VAL A 244 -9.66 -20.73 2.98
C VAL A 244 -8.85 -19.54 3.46
N VAL A 245 -8.19 -18.86 2.54
CA VAL A 245 -7.37 -17.66 2.82
C VAL A 245 -8.07 -16.45 2.23
N SER A 246 -8.46 -15.50 3.06
CA SER A 246 -9.00 -14.23 2.59
C SER A 246 -7.90 -13.18 2.46
N ASN A 247 -7.74 -12.66 1.25
CA ASN A 247 -6.98 -11.45 0.93
C ASN A 247 -7.94 -10.30 0.58
N ALA A 248 -9.20 -10.43 0.93
CA ALA A 248 -10.19 -9.37 0.88
C ALA A 248 -10.12 -8.51 2.14
N ASP A 249 -10.82 -7.37 2.11
CA ASP A 249 -11.03 -6.50 3.27
C ASP A 249 -11.41 -7.34 4.52
N GLY A 250 -10.78 -7.03 5.65
CA GLY A 250 -11.01 -7.71 6.92
C GLY A 250 -12.45 -7.55 7.42
N ARG A 251 -13.04 -6.34 7.31
CA ARG A 251 -14.44 -6.11 7.67
C ARG A 251 -15.36 -6.94 6.78
N ARG A 252 -15.16 -6.89 5.46
CA ARG A 252 -15.93 -7.70 4.51
C ARG A 252 -15.80 -9.18 4.81
N THR A 253 -14.60 -9.66 5.08
CA THR A 253 -14.37 -11.07 5.39
C THR A 253 -15.20 -11.52 6.59
N PHE A 254 -15.17 -10.76 7.67
CA PHE A 254 -15.79 -11.15 8.93
C PHE A 254 -17.26 -10.74 9.08
N LEU A 255 -17.66 -9.62 8.48
CA LEU A 255 -19.01 -9.07 8.69
C LEU A 255 -19.97 -9.40 7.56
N ASP A 256 -19.44 -9.61 6.32
CA ASP A 256 -20.28 -9.83 5.13
C ASP A 256 -20.16 -11.25 4.59
N LEU A 257 -18.94 -11.83 4.53
CA LEU A 257 -18.71 -13.14 3.93
C LEU A 257 -18.95 -14.30 4.89
N LEU A 258 -18.77 -14.10 6.20
CA LEU A 258 -19.13 -15.12 7.19
C LEU A 258 -20.64 -15.15 7.45
N PRO A 259 -21.25 -16.33 7.65
CA PRO A 259 -22.63 -16.41 8.09
C PRO A 259 -22.86 -15.72 9.44
N GLN A 260 -24.00 -15.10 9.61
CA GLN A 260 -24.35 -14.42 10.86
C GLN A 260 -24.29 -15.38 12.06
N GLY A 261 -23.84 -14.86 13.20
CA GLY A 261 -23.74 -15.62 14.45
C GLY A 261 -22.50 -16.52 14.58
N ILE A 262 -21.63 -16.59 13.57
CA ILE A 262 -20.34 -17.31 13.68
C ILE A 262 -19.38 -16.60 14.60
N LEU A 263 -19.32 -15.26 14.53
CA LEU A 263 -18.46 -14.45 15.42
C LEU A 263 -19.28 -13.95 16.63
N PRO A 264 -18.63 -13.87 17.82
CA PRO A 264 -19.19 -13.17 18.96
C PRO A 264 -19.41 -11.66 18.64
N GLU A 265 -20.50 -11.08 19.12
CA GLU A 265 -20.83 -9.66 18.86
C GLU A 265 -19.71 -8.70 19.32
N LYS A 266 -19.01 -9.02 20.41
CA LYS A 266 -17.84 -8.25 20.86
C LYS A 266 -16.76 -8.16 19.77
N GLU A 267 -16.50 -9.25 19.06
CA GLU A 267 -15.52 -9.29 17.97
C GLU A 267 -16.02 -8.55 16.74
N CYS A 268 -17.29 -8.72 16.38
CA CYS A 268 -17.93 -7.95 15.31
C CYS A 268 -17.84 -6.44 15.57
N SER A 269 -18.14 -6.01 16.80
CA SER A 269 -18.03 -4.60 17.21
C SER A 269 -16.59 -4.10 17.15
N ARG A 270 -15.60 -4.90 17.59
CA ARG A 270 -14.19 -4.55 17.49
C ARG A 270 -13.78 -4.31 16.02
N ILE A 271 -14.16 -5.22 15.14
CA ILE A 271 -13.83 -5.14 13.70
C ILE A 271 -14.52 -3.95 13.04
N ARG A 272 -15.80 -3.67 13.35
CA ARG A 272 -16.51 -2.47 12.82
C ARG A 272 -15.84 -1.17 13.21
N ASN A 273 -15.25 -1.11 14.39
CA ASN A 273 -14.62 0.10 14.93
C ASN A 273 -13.15 0.28 14.49
N MET A 274 -12.57 -0.67 13.75
CA MET A 274 -11.25 -0.49 13.18
C MET A 274 -11.29 0.61 12.09
N THR A 275 -10.26 1.42 12.03
CA THR A 275 -10.17 2.53 11.07
C THR A 275 -9.28 2.15 9.90
N TYR A 276 -9.67 2.58 8.70
CA TYR A 276 -8.83 2.46 7.51
C TYR A 276 -7.75 3.55 7.49
N SER A 277 -6.68 3.29 6.72
CA SER A 277 -5.77 4.34 6.29
C SER A 277 -6.51 5.33 5.38
N TYR A 278 -5.93 6.50 5.15
CA TYR A 278 -6.54 7.46 4.25
C TYR A 278 -6.65 6.91 2.82
N SER A 279 -7.58 7.48 2.09
CA SER A 279 -7.74 7.29 0.65
C SER A 279 -6.86 8.28 -0.12
N MET A 280 -7.02 8.34 -1.43
CA MET A 280 -6.25 9.25 -2.28
C MET A 280 -7.13 9.80 -3.41
N LEU A 281 -7.04 11.10 -3.66
CA LEU A 281 -7.47 11.68 -4.93
C LEU A 281 -6.28 11.73 -5.88
N ILE A 282 -6.39 11.07 -7.03
CA ILE A 282 -5.29 10.90 -7.98
C ILE A 282 -5.62 11.60 -9.29
N VAL A 283 -4.75 12.52 -9.72
CA VAL A 283 -4.83 13.18 -11.01
C VAL A 283 -3.63 12.75 -11.87
N ARG A 284 -3.89 11.99 -12.90
CA ARG A 284 -2.89 11.60 -13.90
C ARG A 284 -2.93 12.62 -15.04
N MET A 285 -1.77 13.14 -15.40
CA MET A 285 -1.60 14.19 -16.39
C MET A 285 -0.72 13.68 -17.52
N ALA A 286 -1.31 13.53 -18.70
CA ALA A 286 -0.59 13.25 -19.93
C ALA A 286 -0.13 14.56 -20.57
N LEU A 287 1.15 14.65 -20.91
CA LEU A 287 1.80 15.86 -21.39
C LEU A 287 2.32 15.70 -22.81
N LYS A 288 2.28 16.79 -23.59
CA LYS A 288 2.76 16.88 -25.00
C LYS A 288 4.27 16.68 -25.12
N HIS A 289 5.03 16.97 -24.05
CA HIS A 289 6.48 16.87 -23.99
C HIS A 289 6.91 16.74 -22.52
N SER A 290 8.18 16.38 -22.30
CA SER A 290 8.75 16.34 -20.97
C SER A 290 8.88 17.74 -20.35
N VAL A 291 8.48 17.87 -19.08
CA VAL A 291 8.60 19.09 -18.27
C VAL A 291 9.53 18.91 -17.08
N THR A 292 9.98 17.71 -16.79
CA THR A 292 10.90 17.42 -15.68
C THR A 292 11.67 16.13 -15.91
N ASP A 293 12.90 16.07 -15.43
CA ASP A 293 13.72 14.85 -15.38
C ASP A 293 13.62 14.15 -14.01
N LEU A 294 12.91 14.74 -13.04
CA LEU A 294 12.69 14.13 -11.74
C LEU A 294 11.73 12.95 -11.87
N ASN A 295 12.00 11.88 -11.13
CA ASN A 295 11.15 10.69 -11.18
C ASN A 295 10.16 10.58 -10.01
N LEU A 296 10.43 11.27 -8.90
CA LEU A 296 9.50 11.38 -7.78
C LEU A 296 9.67 12.71 -7.07
N ILE A 297 8.57 13.45 -6.94
CA ILE A 297 8.49 14.68 -6.15
C ILE A 297 7.45 14.46 -5.06
N THR A 298 7.79 14.82 -3.82
CA THR A 298 6.83 14.94 -2.72
C THR A 298 6.70 16.41 -2.36
N HIS A 299 5.50 16.90 -2.09
CA HIS A 299 5.27 18.31 -1.77
C HIS A 299 4.74 18.49 -0.36
N ILE A 300 5.29 19.47 0.36
CA ILE A 300 4.83 19.91 1.68
C ILE A 300 4.04 21.21 1.49
N ALA A 301 2.73 21.17 1.75
CA ALA A 301 1.84 22.30 1.66
C ALA A 301 1.46 22.81 3.05
N GLY A 302 2.39 23.48 3.71
CA GLY A 302 2.20 23.99 5.06
C GLY A 302 2.89 23.17 6.15
N LEU A 303 2.99 23.75 7.33
CA LEU A 303 3.79 23.23 8.45
C LEU A 303 2.94 22.76 9.64
N ASP A 304 1.62 22.72 9.50
CA ASP A 304 0.68 22.25 10.50
C ASP A 304 -0.20 21.11 9.94
N PRO A 305 0.30 19.86 9.97
CA PRO A 305 -0.44 18.73 9.42
C PRO A 305 -1.75 18.41 10.17
N GLU A 306 -1.86 18.74 11.46
CA GLU A 306 -3.07 18.47 12.23
C GLU A 306 -4.20 19.42 11.81
N ARG A 307 -3.90 20.71 11.73
CA ARG A 307 -4.84 21.70 11.22
C ARG A 307 -5.26 21.42 9.77
N TYR A 308 -4.33 20.98 8.95
CA TYR A 308 -4.63 20.58 7.58
C TYR A 308 -5.68 19.46 7.50
N GLU A 309 -5.55 18.41 8.34
CA GLU A 309 -6.53 17.32 8.44
C GLU A 309 -7.92 17.86 8.87
N GLU A 310 -7.97 18.66 9.92
CA GLU A 310 -9.21 19.27 10.41
C GLU A 310 -9.89 20.15 9.34
N ASP A 311 -9.11 20.93 8.60
CA ASP A 311 -9.62 21.81 7.55
C ASP A 311 -10.18 21.02 6.37
N LEU A 312 -9.53 19.94 5.95
CA LEU A 312 -10.05 19.06 4.90
C LEU A 312 -11.40 18.43 5.29
N LEU A 313 -11.48 17.86 6.50
CA LEU A 313 -12.72 17.24 6.99
C LEU A 313 -13.87 18.24 7.15
N ALA A 314 -13.54 19.50 7.42
CA ALA A 314 -14.51 20.60 7.51
C ALA A 314 -14.84 21.24 6.14
N GLY A 315 -14.31 20.72 5.03
CA GLY A 315 -14.48 21.29 3.68
C GLY A 315 -13.79 22.64 3.47
N ARG A 316 -12.84 22.99 4.33
CA ARG A 316 -11.99 24.17 4.16
C ARG A 316 -10.72 23.79 3.44
N PHE A 317 -10.63 24.13 2.15
CA PHE A 317 -9.51 23.75 1.32
C PHE A 317 -8.44 24.85 1.26
N PRO A 318 -7.16 24.51 1.51
CA PRO A 318 -6.05 25.44 1.33
C PRO A 318 -5.81 25.72 -0.17
N GLU A 319 -4.97 26.71 -0.47
CA GLU A 319 -4.55 27.01 -1.84
C GLU A 319 -3.59 25.97 -2.43
N GLU A 320 -2.87 25.26 -1.57
CA GLU A 320 -1.95 24.18 -1.92
C GLU A 320 -2.23 22.96 -1.06
N ILE A 321 -1.96 21.77 -1.59
CA ILE A 321 -2.19 20.49 -0.92
C ILE A 321 -0.93 19.62 -0.98
N PRO A 322 -0.59 18.87 0.08
CA PRO A 322 0.53 17.92 0.02
C PRO A 322 0.33 16.90 -1.11
N LEU A 323 1.38 16.69 -1.90
CA LEU A 323 1.32 15.79 -3.05
C LEU A 323 2.41 14.73 -3.01
N PHE A 324 2.05 13.56 -3.48
CA PHE A 324 2.95 12.49 -3.89
C PHE A 324 2.90 12.39 -5.42
N MET A 325 4.01 12.74 -6.09
CA MET A 325 4.04 12.90 -7.54
C MET A 325 5.11 12.02 -8.20
N PRO A 326 4.85 10.71 -8.39
CA PRO A 326 5.67 9.91 -9.28
C PRO A 326 5.49 10.34 -10.75
N VAL A 327 6.56 10.21 -11.52
CA VAL A 327 6.58 10.46 -12.96
C VAL A 327 6.83 9.14 -13.67
N PRO A 328 5.79 8.32 -13.92
CA PRO A 328 5.92 6.94 -14.45
C PRO A 328 6.78 6.86 -15.71
N SER A 329 6.63 7.79 -16.65
CA SER A 329 7.41 7.81 -17.89
C SER A 329 8.91 8.14 -17.71
N ASN A 330 9.32 8.75 -16.57
CA ASN A 330 10.74 8.95 -16.25
C ASN A 330 11.38 7.70 -15.63
N PHE A 331 10.56 6.79 -15.09
CA PHE A 331 11.01 5.45 -14.71
C PHE A 331 10.99 4.49 -15.89
N SER A 332 9.90 4.52 -16.65
CA SER A 332 9.62 3.63 -17.76
C SER A 332 9.11 4.45 -18.96
N PRO A 333 9.96 4.74 -19.94
CA PRO A 333 9.54 5.46 -21.14
C PRO A 333 8.31 4.84 -21.83
N GLU A 334 8.13 3.53 -21.70
CA GLU A 334 7.00 2.77 -22.25
C GLU A 334 5.64 3.17 -21.61
N CYS A 335 5.65 3.87 -20.49
CA CYS A 335 4.42 4.37 -19.86
C CYS A 335 3.83 5.60 -20.58
N ALA A 336 4.49 6.14 -21.61
CA ALA A 336 4.00 7.24 -22.43
C ALA A 336 4.42 7.05 -23.88
N PRO A 337 3.69 7.58 -24.87
CA PRO A 337 4.15 7.64 -26.26
C PRO A 337 5.46 8.44 -26.38
N ASP A 338 6.24 8.17 -27.44
CA ASP A 338 7.50 8.85 -27.68
C ASP A 338 7.37 10.39 -27.66
N GLY A 339 8.26 11.03 -26.92
CA GLY A 339 8.28 12.49 -26.76
C GLY A 339 7.25 13.04 -25.77
N HIS A 340 6.40 12.20 -25.19
CA HIS A 340 5.39 12.58 -24.20
C HIS A 340 5.84 12.29 -22.78
N GLN A 341 5.14 12.82 -21.79
CA GLN A 341 5.37 12.53 -20.38
C GLN A 341 4.07 12.24 -19.65
N LEU A 342 4.13 11.32 -18.68
CA LEU A 342 3.04 11.03 -17.75
C LEU A 342 3.48 11.43 -16.33
N ILE A 343 2.70 12.30 -15.69
CA ILE A 343 2.85 12.65 -14.28
C ILE A 343 1.61 12.19 -13.53
N THR A 344 1.80 11.55 -12.38
CA THR A 344 0.72 11.21 -11.47
C THR A 344 0.83 12.07 -10.22
N ALA A 345 -0.18 12.89 -9.93
CA ALA A 345 -0.25 13.69 -8.71
C ALA A 345 -1.33 13.09 -7.78
N GLY A 346 -0.93 12.57 -6.64
CA GLY A 346 -1.82 12.00 -5.63
C GLY A 346 -1.83 12.83 -4.36
N ALA A 347 -3.02 13.21 -3.88
CA ALA A 347 -3.24 13.78 -2.55
C ALA A 347 -3.85 12.73 -1.63
N ILE A 348 -3.17 12.41 -0.54
CA ILE A 348 -3.67 11.48 0.49
C ILE A 348 -4.63 12.25 1.39
N ILE A 349 -5.89 11.81 1.42
CA ILE A 349 -6.99 12.51 2.07
C ILE A 349 -7.90 11.52 2.83
N PRO A 350 -8.63 11.96 3.88
CA PRO A 350 -9.71 11.18 4.45
C PRO A 350 -10.76 10.82 3.38
N TYR A 351 -11.37 9.63 3.50
CA TYR A 351 -12.41 9.19 2.55
C TYR A 351 -13.62 10.13 2.51
N GLU A 352 -13.97 10.68 3.64
CA GLU A 352 -15.12 11.58 3.84
C GLU A 352 -14.87 13.02 3.36
N THR A 353 -13.69 13.32 2.81
CA THR A 353 -13.37 14.67 2.30
C THR A 353 -14.36 15.06 1.19
N PRO A 354 -15.05 16.21 1.30
CA PRO A 354 -16.03 16.63 0.29
C PRO A 354 -15.38 17.29 -0.92
N ASP A 355 -16.18 17.58 -1.95
CA ASP A 355 -15.87 18.46 -3.10
C ASP A 355 -14.58 18.05 -3.87
N MET A 356 -14.61 16.85 -4.44
CA MET A 356 -13.49 16.30 -5.21
C MET A 356 -13.15 17.17 -6.44
N ASP A 357 -14.11 17.84 -7.06
CA ASP A 357 -13.88 18.73 -8.20
C ASP A 357 -13.03 19.96 -7.84
N ARG A 358 -13.24 20.49 -6.64
CA ARG A 358 -12.42 21.58 -6.12
C ARG A 358 -11.02 21.11 -5.77
N LEU A 359 -10.91 19.95 -5.13
CA LEU A 359 -9.62 19.35 -4.79
C LEU A 359 -8.80 19.00 -6.04
N GLU A 360 -9.42 18.46 -7.10
CA GLU A 360 -8.74 18.22 -8.37
C GLU A 360 -8.06 19.49 -8.89
N LYS A 361 -8.79 20.61 -8.89
CA LYS A 361 -8.24 21.91 -9.33
C LYS A 361 -7.06 22.35 -8.46
N ILE A 362 -7.16 22.16 -7.14
CA ILE A 362 -6.07 22.50 -6.22
C ILE A 362 -4.85 21.61 -6.48
N ILE A 363 -5.03 20.30 -6.70
CA ILE A 363 -3.94 19.37 -7.06
C ILE A 363 -3.22 19.84 -8.32
N VAL A 364 -3.97 20.16 -9.38
CA VAL A 364 -3.38 20.63 -10.64
C VAL A 364 -2.65 21.95 -10.44
N ASN A 365 -3.25 22.91 -9.75
CA ASN A 365 -2.62 24.21 -9.47
C ASN A 365 -1.36 24.06 -8.62
N THR A 366 -1.37 23.17 -7.61
CA THR A 366 -0.19 22.87 -6.81
C THR A 366 0.91 22.24 -7.66
N ALA A 367 0.57 21.29 -8.53
CA ALA A 367 1.53 20.68 -9.45
C ALA A 367 2.11 21.71 -10.44
N GLU A 368 1.32 22.66 -10.94
CA GLU A 368 1.78 23.76 -11.79
C GLU A 368 2.67 24.78 -11.06
N LYS A 369 2.51 24.96 -9.74
CA LYS A 369 3.43 25.77 -8.93
C LYS A 369 4.78 25.07 -8.75
N ILE A 370 4.77 23.74 -8.56
CA ILE A 370 5.99 22.93 -8.41
C ILE A 370 6.74 22.82 -9.74
N LEU A 371 6.01 22.64 -10.84
CA LEU A 371 6.52 22.47 -12.20
C LEU A 371 5.83 23.46 -13.15
N PRO A 372 6.29 24.70 -13.24
CA PRO A 372 5.65 25.78 -14.05
C PRO A 372 5.46 25.41 -15.53
N GLU A 373 6.38 24.61 -16.09
CA GLU A 373 6.33 24.14 -17.47
C GLU A 373 5.15 23.19 -17.75
N LEU A 374 4.52 22.65 -16.71
CA LEU A 374 3.30 21.84 -16.83
C LEU A 374 2.15 22.65 -17.42
N LYS A 375 2.13 23.96 -17.14
CA LYS A 375 1.15 24.88 -17.69
C LYS A 375 1.31 24.97 -19.22
N GLY A 376 0.28 24.54 -19.93
CA GLY A 376 0.28 24.51 -21.40
C GLY A 376 0.84 23.22 -22.02
N ALA A 377 1.49 22.33 -21.26
CA ALA A 377 1.94 21.03 -21.71
C ALA A 377 0.83 19.96 -21.66
N LEU A 378 -0.24 20.18 -20.91
CA LEU A 378 -1.31 19.20 -20.68
C LEU A 378 -2.02 18.82 -21.99
N LEU A 379 -2.13 17.51 -22.25
CA LEU A 379 -2.99 16.92 -23.29
C LEU A 379 -4.36 16.61 -22.74
N TRP A 380 -4.38 15.78 -21.70
CA TRP A 380 -5.57 15.38 -20.96
C TRP A 380 -5.20 15.01 -19.52
N ARG A 381 -6.20 14.91 -18.68
CA ARG A 381 -6.08 14.36 -17.34
C ARG A 381 -7.09 13.26 -17.07
N HIS A 382 -6.75 12.35 -16.17
CA HIS A 382 -7.61 11.29 -15.68
C HIS A 382 -7.62 11.32 -14.17
N VAL A 383 -8.81 11.45 -13.60
CA VAL A 383 -9.02 11.54 -12.16
C VAL A 383 -9.49 10.19 -11.64
N THR A 384 -8.97 9.79 -10.50
CA THR A 384 -9.49 8.64 -9.72
C THR A 384 -9.81 9.15 -8.33
N THR A 385 -11.06 9.09 -7.96
CA THR A 385 -11.58 9.55 -6.67
C THR A 385 -11.47 8.44 -5.60
N PRO A 386 -11.65 8.76 -4.30
CA PRO A 386 -11.81 7.76 -3.26
C PRO A 386 -12.94 6.75 -3.54
N GLU A 387 -14.05 7.20 -4.15
CA GLU A 387 -15.17 6.33 -4.53
C GLU A 387 -14.78 5.35 -5.65
N ASP A 388 -14.03 5.81 -6.64
CA ASP A 388 -13.51 4.94 -7.71
C ASP A 388 -12.57 3.88 -7.14
N LEU A 389 -11.68 4.26 -6.20
CA LEU A 389 -10.82 3.32 -5.49
C LEU A 389 -11.65 2.33 -4.66
N HIS A 390 -12.69 2.81 -3.97
CA HIS A 390 -13.60 1.92 -3.21
C HIS A 390 -14.30 0.92 -4.13
N ALA A 391 -14.78 1.35 -5.29
CA ALA A 391 -15.40 0.45 -6.26
C ALA A 391 -14.41 -0.64 -6.74
N ALA A 392 -13.13 -0.28 -6.92
CA ALA A 392 -12.10 -1.21 -7.38
C ALA A 392 -11.61 -2.17 -6.29
N VAL A 393 -11.29 -1.65 -5.09
CA VAL A 393 -10.58 -2.42 -4.05
C VAL A 393 -11.35 -2.54 -2.73
N LEU A 394 -12.48 -1.85 -2.57
CA LEU A 394 -13.25 -1.72 -1.32
C LEU A 394 -12.50 -0.88 -0.26
N GLU A 395 -12.76 -1.13 1.01
CA GLU A 395 -12.00 -0.55 2.14
C GLU A 395 -12.06 0.99 2.18
N ASN A 396 -13.20 1.60 1.80
CA ASN A 396 -13.34 3.06 1.65
C ASN A 396 -12.23 3.67 0.76
N GLY A 397 -11.81 2.94 -0.29
CA GLY A 397 -10.72 3.37 -1.15
C GLY A 397 -9.37 3.56 -0.43
N ALA A 398 -9.18 2.96 0.74
CA ALA A 398 -7.96 3.08 1.52
C ALA A 398 -6.71 2.69 0.71
N VAL A 399 -5.66 3.51 0.81
CA VAL A 399 -4.42 3.27 0.05
C VAL A 399 -3.75 1.98 0.49
N ILE A 400 -3.74 1.69 1.80
CA ILE A 400 -3.05 0.52 2.37
C ILE A 400 -4.00 -0.50 2.99
N GLY A 401 -5.25 -0.15 3.29
CA GLY A 401 -6.19 -0.96 4.05
C GLY A 401 -6.33 -0.47 5.49
N LEU A 402 -6.41 -1.35 6.48
CA LEU A 402 -6.51 -0.95 7.89
C LEU A 402 -5.33 -0.08 8.33
N GLY A 403 -5.63 1.05 8.95
CA GLY A 403 -4.66 2.05 9.36
C GLY A 403 -3.63 1.51 10.35
N GLN A 404 -2.38 1.89 10.15
CA GLN A 404 -1.26 1.54 11.04
C GLN A 404 -1.09 2.62 12.13
N SER A 405 -2.18 2.93 12.82
CA SER A 405 -2.22 3.90 13.91
C SER A 405 -1.79 3.27 15.24
N ALA A 406 -1.32 4.11 16.17
CA ALA A 406 -0.79 3.68 17.47
C ALA A 406 -1.80 2.91 18.32
N ASP A 407 -3.09 3.13 18.12
CA ASP A 407 -4.18 2.42 18.79
C ASP A 407 -4.60 1.11 18.12
N GLN A 408 -4.07 0.79 16.91
CA GLN A 408 -4.57 -0.32 16.08
C GLN A 408 -3.51 -1.34 15.65
N VAL A 409 -2.22 -1.05 15.80
CA VAL A 409 -1.11 -1.96 15.41
C VAL A 409 -0.76 -2.98 16.48
N GLY A 410 0.22 -3.83 16.20
CA GLY A 410 0.71 -4.87 17.08
C GLY A 410 -0.39 -5.89 17.41
N LYS A 411 -0.61 -6.17 18.69
CA LYS A 411 -1.62 -7.15 19.16
C LYS A 411 -3.07 -6.73 18.90
N ARG A 412 -3.33 -5.48 18.53
CA ARG A 412 -4.66 -4.98 18.22
C ARG A 412 -5.05 -5.14 16.75
N ARG A 413 -4.06 -5.33 15.88
CA ARG A 413 -4.25 -5.62 14.47
C ARG A 413 -4.93 -6.98 14.27
N LEU A 414 -5.61 -7.19 13.16
CA LEU A 414 -6.08 -8.51 12.76
C LEU A 414 -4.88 -9.46 12.58
N GLY A 415 -4.96 -10.65 13.15
CA GLY A 415 -3.95 -11.69 12.94
C GLY A 415 -4.19 -12.46 11.65
N VAL A 416 -3.19 -13.14 11.14
CA VAL A 416 -3.32 -14.04 9.98
C VAL A 416 -4.17 -15.27 10.29
N GLU A 417 -4.26 -15.67 11.55
CA GLU A 417 -5.16 -16.71 12.04
C GLU A 417 -6.46 -16.10 12.53
N THR A 418 -7.56 -16.79 12.28
CA THR A 418 -8.88 -16.34 12.73
C THR A 418 -9.46 -17.28 13.81
N VAL A 419 -10.51 -16.80 14.48
CA VAL A 419 -11.26 -17.64 15.44
C VAL A 419 -12.09 -18.73 14.75
N VAL A 420 -12.22 -18.69 13.42
CA VAL A 420 -12.93 -19.70 12.63
C VAL A 420 -11.90 -20.69 12.06
N PRO A 421 -11.81 -21.92 12.58
CA PRO A 421 -10.88 -22.92 12.05
C PRO A 421 -11.02 -23.09 10.54
N GLY A 422 -9.91 -23.19 9.82
CA GLY A 422 -9.90 -23.30 8.36
C GLY A 422 -10.01 -21.99 7.60
N LEU A 423 -10.32 -20.86 8.27
CA LEU A 423 -10.28 -19.52 7.71
C LEU A 423 -9.03 -18.78 8.20
N TYR A 424 -8.33 -18.17 7.27
CA TYR A 424 -7.10 -17.39 7.50
C TYR A 424 -7.19 -16.06 6.75
N LEU A 425 -6.39 -15.08 7.16
CA LEU A 425 -6.23 -13.80 6.49
C LEU A 425 -4.81 -13.65 5.95
N CYS A 426 -4.66 -12.96 4.85
CA CYS A 426 -3.40 -12.41 4.39
C CYS A 426 -3.63 -11.06 3.70
N GLY A 427 -2.56 -10.34 3.41
CA GLY A 427 -2.63 -9.03 2.78
C GLY A 427 -2.45 -7.88 3.77
N ALA A 428 -2.73 -6.66 3.32
CA ALA A 428 -2.52 -5.45 4.13
C ALA A 428 -3.41 -5.36 5.38
N GLU A 429 -4.42 -6.23 5.48
CA GLU A 429 -5.41 -6.21 6.56
C GLU A 429 -4.95 -6.95 7.82
N ALA A 430 -4.04 -7.91 7.71
CA ALA A 430 -3.73 -8.82 8.81
C ALA A 430 -2.26 -9.18 8.87
N GLY A 431 -1.72 -9.25 10.08
CA GLY A 431 -0.32 -9.63 10.33
C GLY A 431 0.68 -8.71 9.61
N GLY A 432 1.91 -9.18 9.44
CA GLY A 432 2.95 -8.52 8.68
C GLY A 432 3.37 -7.15 9.22
N THR A 433 4.41 -6.60 8.62
CA THR A 433 4.92 -5.23 8.81
C THR A 433 5.50 -4.76 7.49
N GLY A 434 5.62 -3.45 7.26
CA GLY A 434 6.21 -2.89 6.06
C GLY A 434 5.33 -1.86 5.36
N VAL A 435 5.80 -1.36 4.24
CA VAL A 435 5.09 -0.39 3.40
C VAL A 435 4.22 -1.14 2.39
N GLY A 436 2.91 -0.96 2.42
CA GLY A 436 1.96 -1.45 1.42
C GLY A 436 2.21 -2.86 0.86
N THR A 437 3.00 -2.95 -0.19
CA THR A 437 3.34 -4.22 -0.86
C THR A 437 4.08 -5.18 0.07
N GLU A 438 5.10 -4.70 0.79
CA GLU A 438 5.88 -5.49 1.74
C GLU A 438 5.01 -5.97 2.90
N LEU A 439 4.16 -5.09 3.44
CA LEU A 439 3.19 -5.42 4.48
C LEU A 439 2.32 -6.62 4.07
N ALA A 440 1.76 -6.56 2.87
CA ALA A 440 0.89 -7.61 2.36
C ALA A 440 1.61 -8.94 2.11
N ILE A 441 2.84 -8.90 1.61
CA ILE A 441 3.64 -10.12 1.36
C ILE A 441 4.15 -10.70 2.69
N ASN A 442 4.62 -9.88 3.62
CA ASN A 442 5.07 -10.31 4.94
C ASN A 442 3.93 -10.97 5.74
N SER A 443 2.70 -10.48 5.60
CA SER A 443 1.51 -11.14 6.12
C SER A 443 1.34 -12.56 5.58
N SER A 444 1.61 -12.77 4.29
CA SER A 444 1.53 -14.10 3.67
C SER A 444 2.64 -15.04 4.18
N PHE A 445 3.85 -14.53 4.41
CA PHE A 445 4.93 -15.31 5.01
C PHE A 445 4.62 -15.68 6.47
N GLU A 446 4.04 -14.76 7.25
CA GLU A 446 3.57 -15.05 8.60
C GLU A 446 2.51 -16.15 8.59
N LEU A 447 1.53 -16.09 7.68
CA LEU A 447 0.51 -17.13 7.54
C LEU A 447 1.13 -18.49 7.20
N LEU A 448 2.04 -18.53 6.22
CA LEU A 448 2.71 -19.77 5.82
C LEU A 448 3.49 -20.39 6.98
N ALA A 449 4.19 -19.57 7.78
CA ALA A 449 4.88 -20.03 8.98
C ALA A 449 3.90 -20.63 10.02
N LYS A 450 2.74 -19.96 10.23
CA LYS A 450 1.70 -20.45 11.15
C LYS A 450 1.05 -21.77 10.67
N LEU A 451 0.86 -21.94 9.37
CA LEU A 451 0.39 -23.20 8.82
C LEU A 451 1.41 -24.32 9.02
N ALA A 452 2.70 -24.05 8.82
CA ALA A 452 3.79 -25.00 9.02
C ALA A 452 3.95 -25.45 10.51
N GLU A 453 3.64 -24.56 11.47
CA GLU A 453 3.61 -24.91 12.90
C GLU A 453 2.51 -25.94 13.24
N LYS A 454 1.43 -25.98 12.45
CA LYS A 454 0.24 -26.82 12.72
C LYS A 454 0.20 -28.12 11.94
N ASP A 455 0.80 -28.14 10.76
CA ASP A 455 0.70 -29.26 9.84
C ASP A 455 2.01 -29.37 9.02
N SER A 456 2.69 -30.51 9.15
CA SER A 456 3.96 -30.77 8.46
C SER A 456 3.85 -30.70 6.93
N SER A 457 2.66 -30.83 6.36
CA SER A 457 2.47 -30.65 4.92
C SER A 457 2.73 -29.21 4.42
N TRP A 458 3.08 -28.30 5.33
CA TRP A 458 3.43 -26.90 5.09
C TRP A 458 4.88 -26.55 5.47
N GLU A 459 5.70 -27.53 5.93
CA GLU A 459 7.07 -27.26 6.42
C GLU A 459 7.97 -26.61 5.38
N ASP A 460 7.88 -27.01 4.12
CA ASP A 460 8.66 -26.45 3.01
C ASP A 460 8.21 -25.04 2.58
N ALA A 461 7.26 -24.45 3.27
CA ALA A 461 6.82 -23.06 3.04
C ALA A 461 7.78 -22.02 3.64
N LYS A 462 8.66 -22.42 4.58
CA LYS A 462 9.58 -21.53 5.29
C LYS A 462 10.74 -21.01 4.44
#